data_73c0236fdccd2907866f84596fcc88bc
#
_entry.id   73c0236fdccd2907866f84596fcc88bc
#
_cell.length_a   1.000
_cell.length_b   1.000
_cell.length_c   1.000
_cell.angle_alpha   90.00
_cell.angle_beta   90.00
_cell.angle_gamma   90.00
#
_symmetry.space_group_name_H-M   'P 1'
#
loop_
_entity.id
_entity.type
_entity.pdbx_description
1 polymer ?
#
loop_
_entity_poly.entity_id
_entity_poly.type
_entity_poly.pdbx_seq_one_letter_code
_entity_poly.pdbx_strand_id
1 'polypeptide(L)'
;CKQTKGNCDTVNIHPWPIQSVFAMTNIETKRSEEIFLQFLTSHLTLSAKEQQSLLALPIFKTFPKGTTLFKEGDFTKEYYLVIKGGIRTYLLVDGDDITTEFYTETDSLIPASTASKRPSNSYATCFEDSMVVVSTEDVEKKVVNDIPAFASLCRKFSENILAEKQQAHDDYRTLTPEQRYLQLIEERPGLIQRIPQYHLASYLGVRPESLSRIRKRLTQK
;
A
#
# COMPACT_ATOMS: atom_id res chain seq x y z
N CYS A 1 43.90 -1.99 -32.31
CA CYS A 1 43.09 -0.78 -32.14
C CYS A 1 41.71 -0.98 -32.76
N LYS A 2 40.71 -1.42 -31.99
CA LYS A 2 39.29 -1.28 -32.34
C LYS A 2 38.54 -0.94 -31.04
N GLN A 3 38.06 0.29 -31.01
CA GLN A 3 37.16 0.79 -29.97
C GLN A 3 35.81 0.09 -30.08
N THR A 4 35.40 -0.64 -29.07
CA THR A 4 34.03 -1.11 -28.87
C THR A 4 33.29 -0.04 -28.09
N LYS A 5 32.37 0.66 -28.76
CA LYS A 5 31.39 1.57 -28.16
C LYS A 5 30.45 0.75 -27.30
N GLY A 6 30.45 1.00 -25.99
CA GLY A 6 29.45 0.46 -25.08
C GLY A 6 28.08 1.09 -25.41
N ASN A 7 27.12 0.23 -25.67
CA ASN A 7 25.70 0.59 -25.76
C ASN A 7 25.23 0.98 -24.37
N CYS A 8 24.82 2.22 -24.23
CA CYS A 8 24.11 2.71 -23.06
C CYS A 8 22.65 2.24 -23.21
N ASP A 9 22.30 1.12 -22.55
CA ASP A 9 20.93 0.64 -22.50
C ASP A 9 20.06 1.69 -21.82
N THR A 10 19.25 2.38 -22.62
CA THR A 10 18.18 3.25 -22.15
C THR A 10 17.19 2.40 -21.37
N VAL A 11 17.22 2.55 -20.05
CA VAL A 11 16.20 2.03 -19.14
C VAL A 11 14.87 2.57 -19.63
N ASN A 12 14.06 1.70 -20.20
CA ASN A 12 12.73 2.00 -20.70
C ASN A 12 11.82 2.26 -19.51
N ILE A 13 11.74 3.52 -19.09
CA ILE A 13 10.76 3.98 -18.09
C ILE A 13 9.43 3.99 -18.83
N HIS A 14 8.65 2.90 -18.70
CA HIS A 14 7.31 2.87 -19.23
C HIS A 14 6.48 3.98 -18.55
N PRO A 15 6.04 5.00 -19.30
CA PRO A 15 5.02 5.90 -18.80
C PRO A 15 3.75 5.07 -18.62
N TRP A 16 3.09 5.23 -17.48
CA TRP A 16 1.77 4.66 -17.21
C TRP A 16 0.85 4.84 -18.41
N PRO A 17 0.05 3.84 -18.78
CA PRO A 17 -1.03 4.06 -19.72
C PRO A 17 -1.97 5.12 -19.14
N ILE A 18 -1.94 6.31 -19.73
CA ILE A 18 -2.72 7.51 -19.34
C ILE A 18 -4.25 7.28 -19.42
N GLN A 19 -4.70 6.04 -19.67
CA GLN A 19 -6.08 5.74 -20.08
C GLN A 19 -7.05 5.34 -18.96
N SER A 20 -6.70 5.40 -17.67
CA SER A 20 -7.67 5.07 -16.59
C SER A 20 -7.59 5.95 -15.33
N VAL A 21 -7.07 7.18 -15.45
CA VAL A 21 -7.26 8.15 -14.36
C VAL A 21 -8.68 8.69 -14.50
N PHE A 22 -9.63 8.12 -13.78
CA PHE A 22 -10.94 8.75 -13.61
C PHE A 22 -10.71 10.12 -12.98
N ALA A 23 -11.13 11.19 -13.69
CA ALA A 23 -11.09 12.53 -13.14
C ALA A 23 -11.97 12.54 -11.86
N MET A 24 -11.33 12.74 -10.72
CA MET A 24 -12.05 12.91 -9.45
C MET A 24 -13.03 14.09 -9.57
N THR A 25 -14.22 13.91 -9.01
CA THR A 25 -15.11 15.06 -8.83
C THR A 25 -14.49 16.04 -7.84
N ASN A 26 -14.77 17.32 -7.96
CA ASN A 26 -14.29 18.35 -7.00
C ASN A 26 -14.64 18.01 -5.54
N ILE A 27 -15.75 17.30 -5.32
CA ILE A 27 -16.22 16.87 -4.00
C ILE A 27 -15.33 15.74 -3.45
N GLU A 28 -14.98 14.77 -4.28
CA GLU A 28 -14.12 13.64 -3.87
C GLU A 28 -12.69 14.11 -3.60
N THR A 29 -12.17 15.04 -4.39
CA THR A 29 -10.86 15.64 -4.16
C THR A 29 -10.82 16.35 -2.81
N LYS A 30 -11.78 17.24 -2.52
CA LYS A 30 -11.84 17.95 -1.23
C LYS A 30 -11.92 16.99 -0.04
N ARG A 31 -12.76 15.97 -0.14
CA ARG A 31 -12.90 14.97 0.93
C ARG A 31 -11.59 14.22 1.19
N SER A 32 -10.82 13.94 0.14
CA SER A 32 -9.50 13.29 0.27
C SER A 32 -8.49 14.18 0.94
N GLU A 33 -8.48 15.45 0.54
CA GLU A 33 -7.64 16.47 1.13
C GLU A 33 -7.94 16.64 2.63
N GLU A 34 -9.20 16.63 3.01
CA GLU A 34 -9.63 16.70 4.41
C GLU A 34 -9.15 15.48 5.21
N ILE A 35 -9.35 14.25 4.70
CA ILE A 35 -8.90 13.01 5.35
C ILE A 35 -7.37 13.00 5.49
N PHE A 36 -6.66 13.37 4.43
CA PHE A 36 -5.19 13.45 4.44
C PHE A 36 -4.68 14.47 5.47
N LEU A 37 -5.24 15.67 5.48
CA LEU A 37 -4.87 16.69 6.46
C LEU A 37 -5.22 16.25 7.87
N GLN A 38 -6.38 15.65 8.10
CA GLN A 38 -6.76 15.12 9.41
C GLN A 38 -5.77 14.04 9.87
N PHE A 39 -5.37 13.14 8.99
CA PHE A 39 -4.35 12.14 9.27
C PHE A 39 -3.01 12.80 9.65
N LEU A 40 -2.52 13.76 8.88
CA LEU A 40 -1.27 14.43 9.18
C LEU A 40 -1.34 15.26 10.47
N THR A 41 -2.41 16.03 10.68
CA THR A 41 -2.56 16.91 11.85
C THR A 41 -2.78 16.16 13.15
N SER A 42 -3.21 14.90 13.10
CA SER A 42 -3.24 14.03 14.29
C SER A 42 -1.84 13.65 14.78
N HIS A 43 -0.81 13.83 13.96
CA HIS A 43 0.57 13.47 14.28
C HIS A 43 1.53 14.66 14.27
N LEU A 44 1.16 15.76 13.64
CA LEU A 44 2.04 16.89 13.36
C LEU A 44 1.24 18.21 13.40
N THR A 45 1.77 19.21 14.07
CA THR A 45 1.20 20.57 14.03
C THR A 45 1.62 21.25 12.73
N LEU A 46 0.64 21.61 11.89
CA LEU A 46 0.85 22.26 10.60
C LEU A 46 0.20 23.65 10.60
N SER A 47 0.95 24.67 10.20
CA SER A 47 0.39 25.99 9.90
C SER A 47 -0.50 25.95 8.65
N ALA A 48 -1.38 26.93 8.48
CA ALA A 48 -2.25 27.03 7.32
C ALA A 48 -1.44 27.09 5.99
N LYS A 49 -0.27 27.74 6.00
CA LYS A 49 0.62 27.83 4.84
C LYS A 49 1.20 26.44 4.46
N GLU A 50 1.62 25.68 5.45
CA GLU A 50 2.16 24.31 5.23
C GLU A 50 1.07 23.37 4.72
N GLN A 51 -0.15 23.43 5.28
CA GLN A 51 -1.30 22.67 4.79
C GLN A 51 -1.59 22.99 3.32
N GLN A 52 -1.62 24.29 2.96
CA GLN A 52 -1.82 24.70 1.57
C GLN A 52 -0.72 24.22 0.65
N SER A 53 0.54 24.26 1.09
CA SER A 53 1.68 23.76 0.31
C SER A 53 1.59 22.25 0.05
N LEU A 54 1.14 21.46 1.03
CA LEU A 54 0.92 20.02 0.88
C LEU A 54 -0.20 19.71 -0.11
N LEU A 55 -1.33 20.42 0.00
CA LEU A 55 -2.47 20.23 -0.89
C LEU A 55 -2.21 20.68 -2.34
N ALA A 56 -1.25 21.56 -2.55
CA ALA A 56 -0.83 21.99 -3.90
C ALA A 56 -0.01 20.93 -4.65
N LEU A 57 0.43 19.85 -3.96
CA LEU A 57 1.17 18.77 -4.60
C LEU A 57 0.22 17.87 -5.40
N PRO A 58 0.60 17.40 -6.60
CA PRO A 58 -0.22 16.52 -7.43
C PRO A 58 -0.09 15.05 -6.98
N ILE A 59 -0.35 14.80 -5.70
CA ILE A 59 -0.12 13.49 -5.05
C ILE A 59 -1.38 12.64 -4.93
N PHE A 60 -2.58 13.21 -5.06
CA PHE A 60 -3.84 12.47 -4.96
C PHE A 60 -4.18 11.76 -6.27
N LYS A 61 -4.34 10.44 -6.21
CA LYS A 61 -4.71 9.62 -7.37
C LYS A 61 -5.85 8.66 -7.02
N THR A 62 -6.75 8.44 -7.97
CA THR A 62 -7.79 7.42 -7.89
C THR A 62 -7.47 6.25 -8.81
N PHE A 63 -7.72 5.07 -8.30
CA PHE A 63 -7.51 3.82 -9.03
C PHE A 63 -8.77 2.95 -8.95
N PRO A 64 -9.36 2.57 -10.08
CA PRO A 64 -10.45 1.61 -10.11
C PRO A 64 -10.04 0.27 -9.51
N LYS A 65 -11.01 -0.47 -8.99
CA LYS A 65 -10.83 -1.87 -8.61
C LYS A 65 -10.16 -2.67 -9.71
N GLY A 66 -9.19 -3.51 -9.36
CA GLY A 66 -8.42 -4.33 -10.29
C GLY A 66 -7.22 -3.61 -10.92
N THR A 67 -7.00 -2.31 -10.65
CA THR A 67 -5.81 -1.61 -11.13
C THR A 67 -4.56 -2.18 -10.47
N THR A 68 -3.59 -2.60 -11.29
CA THR A 68 -2.26 -3.01 -10.82
C THR A 68 -1.37 -1.79 -10.68
N LEU A 69 -0.87 -1.53 -9.49
CA LEU A 69 0.03 -0.42 -9.19
C LEU A 69 1.47 -0.72 -9.58
N PHE A 70 1.92 -1.93 -9.34
CA PHE A 70 3.19 -2.46 -9.82
C PHE A 70 3.13 -3.99 -9.88
N LYS A 71 4.05 -4.58 -10.62
CA LYS A 71 4.17 -6.03 -10.81
C LYS A 71 5.61 -6.51 -10.60
N GLU A 72 5.77 -7.81 -10.54
CA GLU A 72 7.09 -8.44 -10.52
C GLU A 72 7.94 -7.94 -11.70
N GLY A 73 9.21 -7.66 -11.42
CA GLY A 73 10.16 -7.10 -12.37
C GLY A 73 10.17 -5.57 -12.47
N ASP A 74 9.15 -4.87 -11.95
CA ASP A 74 9.09 -3.43 -12.02
C ASP A 74 10.05 -2.77 -11.01
N PHE A 75 10.60 -1.62 -11.42
CA PHE A 75 11.31 -0.69 -10.54
C PHE A 75 10.38 0.47 -10.21
N THR A 76 9.70 0.42 -9.08
CA THR A 76 8.92 1.56 -8.61
C THR A 76 9.75 2.48 -7.72
N LYS A 77 9.46 3.78 -7.79
CA LYS A 77 10.00 4.83 -6.92
C LYS A 77 8.91 5.46 -6.07
N GLU A 78 7.72 4.89 -6.12
CA GLU A 78 6.53 5.46 -5.48
C GLU A 78 6.29 4.85 -4.11
N TYR A 79 5.72 5.67 -3.22
CA TYR A 79 5.14 5.31 -1.93
C TYR A 79 3.64 5.56 -2.01
N TYR A 80 2.85 4.73 -1.36
CA TYR A 80 1.39 4.78 -1.44
C TYR A 80 0.81 4.88 -0.03
N LEU A 81 0.00 5.93 0.24
CA LEU A 81 -0.82 6.02 1.45
C LEU A 81 -2.29 5.92 1.04
N VAL A 82 -2.98 4.92 1.55
CA VAL A 82 -4.41 4.70 1.23
C VAL A 82 -5.26 5.72 2.00
N ILE A 83 -6.03 6.53 1.27
CA ILE A 83 -6.98 7.49 1.86
C ILE A 83 -8.37 6.86 1.95
N LYS A 84 -8.73 6.07 0.94
CA LYS A 84 -9.99 5.33 0.88
C LYS A 84 -9.79 4.12 -0.02
N GLY A 85 -10.45 3.01 0.30
CA GLY A 85 -10.37 1.80 -0.49
C GLY A 85 -9.28 0.86 0.00
N GLY A 86 -8.69 0.04 -0.88
CA GLY A 86 -7.70 -0.91 -0.44
C GLY A 86 -6.81 -1.48 -1.53
N ILE A 87 -5.56 -1.73 -1.15
CA ILE A 87 -4.52 -2.32 -1.97
C ILE A 87 -4.17 -3.69 -1.38
N ARG A 88 -3.98 -4.67 -2.24
CA ARG A 88 -3.49 -5.99 -1.89
C ARG A 88 -2.13 -6.23 -2.54
N THR A 89 -1.17 -6.73 -1.79
CA THR A 89 0.08 -7.26 -2.34
C THR A 89 0.05 -8.78 -2.37
N TYR A 90 0.70 -9.37 -3.37
CA TYR A 90 0.77 -10.81 -3.55
C TYR A 90 1.99 -11.24 -4.35
N LEU A 91 2.33 -12.52 -4.24
CA LEU A 91 3.35 -13.20 -5.02
C LEU A 91 2.68 -14.18 -5.96
N LEU A 92 3.30 -14.48 -7.09
CA LEU A 92 2.94 -15.63 -7.91
C LEU A 92 3.96 -16.75 -7.65
N VAL A 93 3.51 -17.86 -7.09
CA VAL A 93 4.35 -19.02 -6.77
C VAL A 93 3.76 -20.24 -7.45
N ASP A 94 4.46 -20.81 -8.40
CA ASP A 94 4.01 -21.96 -9.20
C ASP A 94 2.64 -21.73 -9.89
N GLY A 95 2.32 -20.47 -10.21
CA GLY A 95 1.06 -20.06 -10.82
C GLY A 95 -0.05 -19.70 -9.81
N ASP A 96 0.16 -19.95 -8.53
CA ASP A 96 -0.78 -19.57 -7.47
C ASP A 96 -0.56 -18.14 -6.98
N ASP A 97 -1.66 -17.41 -6.79
CA ASP A 97 -1.70 -16.05 -6.22
C ASP A 97 -1.66 -16.13 -4.69
N ILE A 98 -0.50 -15.82 -4.11
CA ILE A 98 -0.29 -15.85 -2.65
C ILE A 98 -0.36 -14.43 -2.09
N THR A 99 -1.47 -14.08 -1.47
CA THR A 99 -1.66 -12.78 -0.82
C THR A 99 -0.69 -12.63 0.36
N THR A 100 0.06 -11.54 0.34
CA THR A 100 1.05 -11.22 1.39
C THR A 100 0.56 -10.16 2.35
N GLU A 101 -0.24 -9.17 1.89
CA GLU A 101 -0.72 -8.10 2.74
C GLU A 101 -1.94 -7.38 2.15
N PHE A 102 -2.71 -6.73 3.03
CA PHE A 102 -3.79 -5.81 2.70
C PHE A 102 -3.52 -4.44 3.32
N TYR A 103 -3.63 -3.40 2.53
CA TYR A 103 -3.51 -2.00 2.93
C TYR A 103 -4.86 -1.32 2.76
N THR A 104 -5.36 -0.71 3.82
CA THR A 104 -6.63 0.03 3.84
C THR A 104 -6.40 1.46 4.34
N GLU A 105 -7.42 2.17 4.70
CA GLU A 105 -7.36 3.58 5.11
C GLU A 105 -6.28 3.81 6.18
N THR A 106 -5.42 4.79 5.94
CA THR A 106 -4.23 5.18 6.72
C THR A 106 -3.03 4.23 6.65
N ASP A 107 -3.15 3.07 6.00
CA ASP A 107 -2.01 2.19 5.78
C ASP A 107 -1.09 2.73 4.68
N SER A 108 0.22 2.57 4.88
CA SER A 108 1.24 2.96 3.91
C SER A 108 1.89 1.72 3.29
N LEU A 109 1.86 1.66 1.95
CA LEU A 109 2.58 0.66 1.17
C LEU A 109 3.90 1.28 0.67
N ILE A 110 5.01 0.75 1.17
CA ILE A 110 6.36 1.04 0.70
C ILE A 110 6.85 -0.19 -0.06
N PRO A 111 6.89 -0.16 -1.39
CA PRO A 111 7.37 -1.31 -2.16
C PRO A 111 8.83 -1.62 -1.81
N ALA A 112 9.14 -2.90 -1.65
CA ALA A 112 10.51 -3.34 -1.34
C ALA A 112 11.51 -2.89 -2.41
N SER A 113 11.10 -2.79 -3.67
CA SER A 113 11.91 -2.29 -4.79
C SER A 113 12.33 -0.83 -4.61
N THR A 114 11.48 0.01 -4.01
CA THR A 114 11.79 1.42 -3.73
C THR A 114 12.95 1.55 -2.74
N ALA A 115 12.92 0.75 -1.67
CA ALA A 115 13.95 0.78 -0.62
C ALA A 115 15.24 0.02 -1.04
N SER A 116 15.10 -1.15 -1.67
CA SER A 116 16.21 -2.04 -2.01
C SER A 116 16.92 -1.69 -3.32
N LYS A 117 16.30 -0.84 -4.16
CA LYS A 117 16.73 -0.53 -5.54
C LYS A 117 16.91 -1.80 -6.40
N ARG A 118 16.11 -2.83 -6.14
CA ARG A 118 16.02 -4.07 -6.91
C ARG A 118 14.64 -4.17 -7.53
N PRO A 119 14.46 -4.95 -8.62
CA PRO A 119 13.13 -5.21 -9.17
C PRO A 119 12.18 -5.74 -8.09
N SER A 120 10.90 -5.38 -8.19
CA SER A 120 9.88 -5.96 -7.32
C SER A 120 9.79 -7.47 -7.55
N ASN A 121 9.62 -8.23 -6.48
CA ASN A 121 9.27 -9.64 -6.52
C ASN A 121 7.78 -9.90 -6.29
N SER A 122 6.99 -8.84 -6.21
CA SER A 122 5.58 -8.90 -5.87
C SER A 122 4.73 -8.01 -6.77
N TYR A 123 3.44 -8.22 -6.69
CA TYR A 123 2.41 -7.44 -7.33
C TYR A 123 1.67 -6.61 -6.29
N ALA A 124 1.14 -5.46 -6.69
CA ALA A 124 0.18 -4.68 -5.91
C ALA A 124 -1.01 -4.32 -6.77
N THR A 125 -2.22 -4.63 -6.29
CA THR A 125 -3.48 -4.39 -7.01
C THR A 125 -4.52 -3.82 -6.07
N CYS A 126 -5.29 -2.83 -6.54
CA CYS A 126 -6.44 -2.30 -5.82
C CYS A 126 -7.55 -3.36 -5.81
N PHE A 127 -7.96 -3.85 -4.63
CA PHE A 127 -9.04 -4.84 -4.53
C PHE A 127 -10.43 -4.20 -4.51
N GLU A 128 -10.51 -2.87 -4.43
CA GLU A 128 -11.71 -2.04 -4.59
C GLU A 128 -11.31 -0.68 -5.17
N ASP A 129 -12.29 0.16 -5.53
CA ASP A 129 -12.02 1.53 -5.98
C ASP A 129 -11.29 2.29 -4.86
N SER A 130 -10.11 2.79 -5.17
CA SER A 130 -9.18 3.30 -4.17
C SER A 130 -8.73 4.71 -4.48
N MET A 131 -8.59 5.51 -3.43
CA MET A 131 -8.02 6.83 -3.44
C MET A 131 -6.75 6.81 -2.61
N VAL A 132 -5.65 7.22 -3.23
CA VAL A 132 -4.30 7.03 -2.71
C VAL A 132 -3.49 8.30 -2.86
N VAL A 133 -2.75 8.66 -1.83
CA VAL A 133 -1.64 9.62 -1.96
C VAL A 133 -0.45 8.85 -2.51
N VAL A 134 0.01 9.26 -3.68
CA VAL A 134 1.20 8.70 -4.33
C VAL A 134 2.34 9.71 -4.22
N SER A 135 3.42 9.32 -3.55
CA SER A 135 4.59 10.16 -3.33
C SER A 135 5.85 9.48 -3.87
N THR A 136 6.91 10.24 -4.01
CA THR A 136 8.24 9.79 -4.38
C THR A 136 9.28 10.38 -3.44
N GLU A 137 10.51 9.85 -3.47
CA GLU A 137 11.62 10.39 -2.68
C GLU A 137 11.85 11.90 -2.93
N ASP A 138 11.66 12.37 -4.17
CA ASP A 138 11.83 13.78 -4.51
C ASP A 138 10.72 14.66 -3.91
N VAL A 139 9.48 14.16 -3.92
CA VAL A 139 8.35 14.84 -3.26
C VAL A 139 8.57 14.87 -1.75
N GLU A 140 8.99 13.75 -1.15
CA GLU A 140 9.29 13.68 0.28
C GLU A 140 10.39 14.66 0.68
N LYS A 141 11.50 14.73 -0.07
CA LYS A 141 12.58 15.71 0.14
C LYS A 141 12.08 17.15 0.09
N LYS A 142 11.21 17.46 -0.87
CA LYS A 142 10.61 18.79 -0.96
C LYS A 142 9.77 19.10 0.26
N VAL A 143 8.91 18.17 0.70
CA VAL A 143 8.06 18.34 1.89
C VAL A 143 8.92 18.51 3.13
N VAL A 144 9.98 17.72 3.31
CA VAL A 144 10.92 17.83 4.45
C VAL A 144 11.64 19.17 4.47
N ASN A 145 12.00 19.71 3.30
CA ASN A 145 12.63 21.05 3.22
C ASN A 145 11.66 22.15 3.63
N ASP A 146 10.38 22.05 3.26
CA ASP A 146 9.35 23.04 3.57
C ASP A 146 8.82 22.86 5.01
N ILE A 147 8.79 21.63 5.51
CA ILE A 147 8.25 21.22 6.82
C ILE A 147 9.24 20.26 7.50
N PRO A 148 10.30 20.75 8.17
CA PRO A 148 11.36 19.88 8.74
C PRO A 148 10.84 18.82 9.72
N ALA A 149 9.76 19.12 10.46
CA ALA A 149 9.14 18.17 11.38
C ALA A 149 8.58 16.91 10.67
N PHE A 150 8.30 16.99 9.36
CA PHE A 150 7.82 15.86 8.54
C PHE A 150 8.84 14.71 8.49
N ALA A 151 10.14 14.99 8.52
CA ALA A 151 11.18 13.97 8.57
C ALA A 151 11.06 13.06 9.81
N SER A 152 10.76 13.66 10.97
CA SER A 152 10.54 12.90 12.21
C SER A 152 9.28 12.05 12.15
N LEU A 153 8.24 12.53 11.48
CA LEU A 153 7.01 11.80 11.23
C LEU A 153 7.26 10.58 10.33
N CYS A 154 7.93 10.76 9.19
CA CYS A 154 8.29 9.67 8.26
C CYS A 154 9.10 8.59 8.97
N ARG A 155 10.10 8.98 9.78
CA ARG A 155 10.89 8.04 10.56
C ARG A 155 10.02 7.24 11.52
N LYS A 156 9.17 7.90 12.31
CA LYS A 156 8.26 7.23 13.25
C LYS A 156 7.33 6.24 12.56
N PHE A 157 6.78 6.60 11.41
CA PHE A 157 5.95 5.67 10.62
C PHE A 157 6.76 4.48 10.11
N SER A 158 7.99 4.70 9.63
CA SER A 158 8.85 3.60 9.18
C SER A 158 9.21 2.65 10.32
N GLU A 159 9.48 3.16 11.51
CA GLU A 159 9.72 2.36 12.73
C GLU A 159 8.48 1.55 13.13
N ASN A 160 7.29 2.15 13.08
CA ASN A 160 6.03 1.46 13.36
C ASN A 160 5.76 0.34 12.34
N ILE A 161 5.88 0.64 11.03
CA ILE A 161 5.70 -0.35 9.96
C ILE A 161 6.68 -1.52 10.16
N LEU A 162 7.93 -1.25 10.52
CA LEU A 162 8.91 -2.31 10.80
C LEU A 162 8.48 -3.18 11.99
N ALA A 163 8.03 -2.57 13.09
CA ALA A 163 7.55 -3.29 14.26
C ALA A 163 6.31 -4.15 13.94
N GLU A 164 5.34 -3.60 13.20
CA GLU A 164 4.16 -4.33 12.75
C GLU A 164 4.52 -5.52 11.85
N LYS A 165 5.46 -5.34 10.91
CA LYS A 165 5.92 -6.44 10.05
C LYS A 165 6.67 -7.52 10.83
N GLN A 166 7.43 -7.15 11.84
CA GLN A 166 8.10 -8.09 12.73
C GLN A 166 7.08 -8.91 13.53
N GLN A 167 6.08 -8.24 14.13
CA GLN A 167 5.00 -8.92 14.85
C GLN A 167 4.20 -9.86 13.93
N ALA A 168 3.80 -9.39 12.73
CA ALA A 168 3.08 -10.21 11.76
C ALA A 168 3.88 -11.46 11.34
N HIS A 169 5.21 -11.33 11.21
CA HIS A 169 6.10 -12.48 10.94
C HIS A 169 6.08 -13.49 12.09
N ASP A 170 6.18 -13.02 13.32
CA ASP A 170 6.17 -13.88 14.52
C ASP A 170 4.80 -14.56 14.69
N ASP A 171 3.71 -13.83 14.48
CA ASP A 171 2.34 -14.35 14.52
C ASP A 171 2.11 -15.41 13.43
N TYR A 172 2.63 -15.20 12.22
CA TYR A 172 2.54 -16.21 11.17
C TYR A 172 3.22 -17.52 11.55
N ARG A 173 4.30 -17.47 12.31
CA ARG A 173 5.09 -18.65 12.76
C ARG A 173 4.52 -19.32 14.00
N THR A 174 3.86 -18.59 14.87
CA THR A 174 3.44 -19.07 16.21
C THR A 174 1.96 -19.35 16.32
N LEU A 175 1.12 -18.62 15.58
CA LEU A 175 -0.32 -18.75 15.64
C LEU A 175 -0.87 -19.73 14.60
N THR A 176 -1.90 -20.47 14.99
CA THR A 176 -2.69 -21.27 14.05
C THR A 176 -3.49 -20.37 13.10
N PRO A 177 -3.92 -20.86 11.93
CA PRO A 177 -4.77 -20.07 11.01
C PRO A 177 -6.08 -19.59 11.66
N GLU A 178 -6.67 -20.35 12.58
CA GLU A 178 -7.86 -19.95 13.33
C GLU A 178 -7.56 -18.77 14.26
N GLN A 179 -6.43 -18.79 14.98
CA GLN A 179 -5.99 -17.70 15.84
C GLN A 179 -5.68 -16.43 15.02
N ARG A 180 -4.97 -16.56 13.90
CA ARG A 180 -4.73 -15.42 12.99
C ARG A 180 -6.03 -14.84 12.43
N TYR A 181 -7.02 -15.68 12.13
CA TYR A 181 -8.33 -15.22 11.69
C TYR A 181 -9.07 -14.45 12.79
N LEU A 182 -9.03 -14.93 14.05
CA LEU A 182 -9.64 -14.25 15.20
C LEU A 182 -8.96 -12.89 15.46
N GLN A 183 -7.64 -12.85 15.45
CA GLN A 183 -6.87 -11.62 15.59
C GLN A 183 -7.24 -10.60 14.49
N LEU A 184 -7.35 -11.05 13.25
CA LEU A 184 -7.75 -10.18 12.14
C LEU A 184 -9.18 -9.61 12.30
N ILE A 185 -10.11 -10.40 12.85
CA ILE A 185 -11.47 -9.93 13.19
C ILE A 185 -11.43 -8.84 14.26
N GLU A 186 -10.60 -9.03 15.28
CA GLU A 186 -10.47 -8.10 16.39
C GLU A 186 -9.80 -6.80 15.99
N GLU A 187 -8.67 -6.89 15.28
CA GLU A 187 -7.86 -5.73 14.90
C GLU A 187 -8.43 -4.97 13.70
N ARG A 188 -9.02 -5.69 12.72
CA ARG A 188 -9.49 -5.13 11.44
C ARG A 188 -10.89 -5.64 11.04
N PRO A 189 -11.93 -5.41 11.84
CA PRO A 189 -13.27 -6.00 11.63
C PRO A 189 -13.91 -5.63 10.30
N GLY A 190 -13.65 -4.41 9.81
CA GLY A 190 -14.17 -3.93 8.52
C GLY A 190 -13.52 -4.61 7.30
N LEU A 191 -12.29 -5.10 7.46
CA LEU A 191 -11.52 -5.67 6.36
C LEU A 191 -12.15 -6.97 5.81
N ILE A 192 -12.61 -7.85 6.71
CA ILE A 192 -13.15 -9.16 6.36
C ILE A 192 -14.39 -9.09 5.47
N GLN A 193 -15.17 -8.04 5.60
CA GLN A 193 -16.37 -7.83 4.79
C GLN A 193 -16.04 -7.30 3.38
N ARG A 194 -14.87 -6.69 3.20
CA ARG A 194 -14.42 -6.04 1.96
C ARG A 194 -13.61 -6.97 1.07
N ILE A 195 -12.97 -7.99 1.65
CA ILE A 195 -12.06 -8.88 0.95
C ILE A 195 -12.77 -10.13 0.44
N PRO A 196 -12.57 -10.54 -0.82
CA PRO A 196 -12.98 -11.83 -1.33
C PRO A 196 -12.40 -12.99 -0.50
N GLN A 197 -13.21 -14.01 -0.21
CA GLN A 197 -12.81 -15.11 0.68
C GLN A 197 -11.55 -15.86 0.22
N TYR A 198 -11.33 -15.98 -1.08
CA TYR A 198 -10.15 -16.66 -1.61
C TYR A 198 -8.86 -15.89 -1.31
N HIS A 199 -8.87 -14.54 -1.36
CA HIS A 199 -7.75 -13.72 -0.96
C HIS A 199 -7.49 -13.78 0.54
N LEU A 200 -8.56 -13.79 1.32
CA LEU A 200 -8.46 -13.93 2.78
C LEU A 200 -7.90 -15.31 3.17
N ALA A 201 -8.33 -16.37 2.52
CA ALA A 201 -7.80 -17.72 2.73
C ALA A 201 -6.32 -17.80 2.37
N SER A 202 -5.93 -17.22 1.22
CA SER A 202 -4.54 -17.12 0.79
C SER A 202 -3.68 -16.37 1.81
N TYR A 203 -4.13 -15.23 2.31
CA TYR A 203 -3.45 -14.44 3.35
C TYR A 203 -3.23 -15.23 4.65
N LEU A 204 -4.24 -16.02 5.05
CA LEU A 204 -4.17 -16.87 6.25
C LEU A 204 -3.35 -18.16 6.01
N GLY A 205 -2.90 -18.42 4.79
CA GLY A 205 -2.15 -19.62 4.44
C GLY A 205 -3.01 -20.90 4.48
N VAL A 206 -4.30 -20.80 4.15
CA VAL A 206 -5.23 -21.93 4.11
C VAL A 206 -6.01 -22.00 2.81
N ARG A 207 -6.63 -23.14 2.54
CA ARG A 207 -7.58 -23.27 1.42
C ARG A 207 -8.94 -22.63 1.78
N PRO A 208 -9.70 -22.11 0.81
CA PRO A 208 -11.01 -21.49 1.04
C PRO A 208 -11.99 -22.38 1.84
N GLU A 209 -11.97 -23.69 1.61
CA GLU A 209 -12.82 -24.64 2.33
C GLU A 209 -12.45 -24.74 3.82
N SER A 210 -11.16 -24.63 4.14
CA SER A 210 -10.67 -24.61 5.50
C SER A 210 -11.10 -23.34 6.23
N LEU A 211 -10.99 -22.18 5.57
CA LEU A 211 -11.49 -20.91 6.09
C LEU A 211 -13.01 -20.98 6.36
N SER A 212 -13.77 -21.54 5.43
CA SER A 212 -15.21 -21.74 5.62
C SER A 212 -15.53 -22.58 6.86
N ARG A 213 -14.76 -23.65 7.12
CA ARG A 213 -14.92 -24.48 8.35
C ARG A 213 -14.54 -23.72 9.62
N ILE A 214 -13.48 -22.92 9.59
CA ILE A 214 -13.09 -22.06 10.72
C ILE A 214 -14.26 -21.11 11.05
N ARG A 215 -14.77 -20.38 10.05
CA ARG A 215 -15.90 -19.46 10.23
C ARG A 215 -17.13 -20.13 10.83
N LYS A 216 -17.50 -21.30 10.29
CA LYS A 216 -18.64 -22.06 10.81
C LYS A 216 -18.48 -22.47 12.27
N ARG A 217 -17.30 -22.89 12.70
CA ARG A 217 -17.03 -23.24 14.11
C ARG A 217 -17.14 -22.04 15.04
N LEU A 218 -16.69 -20.87 14.58
CA LEU A 218 -16.73 -19.64 15.38
C LEU A 218 -18.14 -19.08 15.55
N THR A 219 -19.03 -19.28 14.57
CA THR A 219 -20.44 -18.85 14.66
C THR A 219 -21.32 -19.80 15.47
N GLN A 220 -20.82 -20.98 15.83
CA GLN A 220 -21.56 -21.98 16.63
C GLN A 220 -21.17 -21.97 18.12
N LYS A 221 -20.20 -21.13 18.49
CA LYS A 221 -19.84 -20.83 19.89
C LYS A 221 -20.55 -19.57 20.37
#